data_713710c8b597e10e7dce2e31fe893be5
#
_entry.id   713710c8b597e10e7dce2e31fe893be5
#
_cell.length_a   1.000
_cell.length_b   1.000
_cell.length_c   1.000
_cell.angle_alpha   90.00
_cell.angle_beta   90.00
_cell.angle_gamma   90.00
#
_symmetry.space_group_name_H-M   'P 1'
#
loop_
_entity.id
_entity.type
_entity.pdbx_description
1 polymer ?
#
loop_
_entity_poly.entity_id
_entity_poly.type
_entity_poly.pdbx_seq_one_letter_code
_entity_poly.pdbx_strand_id
1 'polypeptide(L)'
;MKRIEVSERTDRQLMTSSLHDLAIAMEQDLWEIKLAHRPKSFWYPYSTLHNIAVLEKLSATAGLHLLDLCRGVHGKVADIGAADGDLAFFLEKHGLSVDVIDNEYTNFNGLAGARTVKEALNSSVVIRSVDLDSQFALPHQKYDALFFLGTLYHLKNPFFLLESLARITKYCFVSTRIAKQTADGQSLSPYPVAYLLGPQECNNDDTNFWIFSDHGLKRLIERTGWNLLSYVTIGDTAGSTPADPKRDERAFCLLEKRPPSLSARPNPVPAGDGPGKTTVSWDTADGSIGKIFVSINGDQEVLFADGRRGTAPAHWIEAGSNYEFRFYNSDHTELLAKVAVTRATQ
;
A
#
# COMPACT_ATOMS: atom_id res chain seq x y z
N MET A 1 -27.76 2.78 40.24
CA MET A 1 -28.57 2.74 39.02
C MET A 1 -28.23 3.81 37.96
N LYS A 2 -27.65 4.96 38.28
CA LYS A 2 -27.32 6.02 37.27
C LYS A 2 -26.06 5.81 36.45
N ARG A 3 -25.12 4.90 36.81
CA ARG A 3 -23.87 4.65 36.08
C ARG A 3 -24.01 3.68 34.88
N ILE A 4 -25.02 2.81 34.88
CA ILE A 4 -25.24 1.82 33.81
C ILE A 4 -25.97 2.46 32.62
N GLU A 5 -26.89 3.39 32.84
CA GLU A 5 -27.62 4.08 31.76
C GLU A 5 -26.72 5.02 30.91
N VAL A 6 -25.67 5.57 31.49
CA VAL A 6 -24.72 6.45 30.73
C VAL A 6 -23.84 5.64 29.81
N SER A 7 -23.40 4.45 30.24
CA SER A 7 -22.58 3.52 29.41
C SER A 7 -23.37 2.99 28.21
N GLU A 8 -24.61 2.52 28.44
CA GLU A 8 -25.43 1.96 27.34
C GLU A 8 -25.90 3.04 26.33
N ARG A 9 -26.06 4.29 26.73
CA ARG A 9 -26.35 5.40 25.81
C ARG A 9 -25.15 5.74 24.96
N THR A 10 -23.94 5.71 25.52
CA THR A 10 -22.69 6.00 24.80
C THR A 10 -22.42 4.89 23.76
N ASP A 11 -22.61 3.62 24.14
CA ASP A 11 -22.40 2.48 23.23
C ASP A 11 -23.46 2.43 22.10
N ARG A 12 -24.72 2.77 22.35
CA ARG A 12 -25.76 2.89 21.32
C ARG A 12 -25.53 4.05 20.35
N GLN A 13 -25.01 5.18 20.82
CA GLN A 13 -24.67 6.32 19.96
C GLN A 13 -23.49 6.03 19.05
N LEU A 14 -22.50 5.26 19.53
CA LEU A 14 -21.35 4.78 18.73
C LEU A 14 -21.76 3.81 17.59
N MET A 15 -22.86 3.06 17.76
CA MET A 15 -23.35 2.12 16.74
C MET A 15 -24.11 2.78 15.57
N THR A 16 -24.42 4.08 15.63
CA THR A 16 -25.18 4.80 14.60
C THR A 16 -24.38 5.89 13.89
N SER A 17 -23.22 6.27 14.39
CA SER A 17 -22.36 7.30 13.80
C SER A 17 -21.46 6.71 12.72
N SER A 18 -21.32 7.41 11.59
CA SER A 18 -20.32 7.05 10.56
C SER A 18 -18.90 7.20 11.10
N LEU A 19 -17.92 6.52 10.50
CA LEU A 19 -16.51 6.74 10.86
C LEU A 19 -16.10 8.20 10.65
N HIS A 20 -16.69 8.85 9.67
CA HIS A 20 -16.47 10.27 9.42
C HIS A 20 -16.93 11.15 10.60
N ASP A 21 -18.13 10.90 11.16
CA ASP A 21 -18.64 11.64 12.33
C ASP A 21 -17.74 11.41 13.55
N LEU A 22 -17.27 10.17 13.74
CA LEU A 22 -16.35 9.82 14.81
C LEU A 22 -14.97 10.48 14.63
N ALA A 23 -14.52 10.65 13.39
CA ALA A 23 -13.27 11.34 13.07
C ALA A 23 -13.38 12.84 13.39
N ILE A 24 -14.50 13.49 13.06
CA ILE A 24 -14.76 14.90 13.40
C ILE A 24 -14.75 15.09 14.93
N ALA A 25 -15.42 14.20 15.67
CA ALA A 25 -15.42 14.27 17.13
C ALA A 25 -14.01 14.12 17.71
N MET A 26 -13.23 13.16 17.20
CA MET A 26 -11.85 12.96 17.65
C MET A 26 -10.94 14.12 17.26
N GLU A 27 -11.15 14.76 16.13
CA GLU A 27 -10.38 15.94 15.74
C GLU A 27 -10.54 17.08 16.76
N GLN A 28 -11.74 17.27 17.30
CA GLN A 28 -11.99 18.23 18.37
C GLN A 28 -11.24 17.86 19.66
N ASP A 29 -11.29 16.58 20.06
CA ASP A 29 -10.55 16.09 21.24
C ASP A 29 -9.02 16.32 21.05
N LEU A 30 -8.49 16.01 19.87
CA LEU A 30 -7.06 16.20 19.55
C LEU A 30 -6.69 17.69 19.52
N TRP A 31 -7.58 18.55 19.02
CA TRP A 31 -7.36 19.98 19.02
C TRP A 31 -7.24 20.54 20.44
N GLU A 32 -8.09 20.10 21.37
CA GLU A 32 -8.00 20.48 22.79
C GLU A 32 -6.67 20.03 23.40
N ILE A 33 -6.21 18.82 23.11
CA ILE A 33 -4.90 18.32 23.53
C ILE A 33 -3.78 19.21 22.95
N LYS A 34 -3.83 19.53 21.66
CA LYS A 34 -2.84 20.37 20.98
C LYS A 34 -2.81 21.78 21.54
N LEU A 35 -3.93 22.34 21.97
CA LEU A 35 -4.00 23.64 22.63
C LEU A 35 -3.44 23.62 24.06
N ALA A 36 -3.71 22.56 24.82
CA ALA A 36 -3.24 22.40 26.20
C ALA A 36 -1.73 22.13 26.29
N HIS A 37 -1.20 21.38 25.32
CA HIS A 37 0.19 20.97 25.27
C HIS A 37 0.92 21.72 24.14
N ARG A 38 1.28 22.95 24.38
CA ARG A 38 2.11 23.70 23.42
C ARG A 38 3.50 23.08 23.38
N PRO A 39 3.84 22.29 22.32
CA PRO A 39 5.16 21.72 22.20
C PRO A 39 6.19 22.84 21.99
N LYS A 40 7.45 22.52 22.21
CA LYS A 40 8.56 23.42 21.85
C LYS A 40 8.66 23.65 20.34
N SER A 41 7.92 22.91 19.55
CA SER A 41 7.83 22.91 18.09
C SER A 41 6.38 23.22 17.62
N PHE A 42 6.21 23.44 16.34
CA PHE A 42 4.91 23.74 15.73
C PHE A 42 4.10 22.47 15.51
N TRP A 43 2.78 22.53 15.63
CA TRP A 43 1.86 21.51 15.19
C TRP A 43 1.72 21.54 13.66
N TYR A 44 1.42 20.39 13.06
CA TYR A 44 0.99 20.38 11.66
C TYR A 44 -0.27 21.24 11.49
N PRO A 45 -0.36 22.07 10.43
CA PRO A 45 -1.48 23.00 10.23
C PRO A 45 -2.75 22.33 9.71
N TYR A 46 -2.78 21.00 9.64
CA TYR A 46 -3.89 20.20 9.16
C TYR A 46 -4.03 18.91 10.00
N SER A 47 -5.23 18.32 9.97
CA SER A 47 -5.49 17.01 10.55
C SER A 47 -5.53 15.93 9.45
N THR A 48 -4.86 14.80 9.70
CA THR A 48 -4.92 13.64 8.80
C THR A 48 -6.27 12.93 8.86
N LEU A 49 -7.14 13.24 9.84
CA LEU A 49 -8.50 12.71 9.98
C LEU A 49 -9.44 13.17 8.86
N HIS A 50 -9.16 14.30 8.20
CA HIS A 50 -9.90 14.75 7.02
C HIS A 50 -9.90 13.70 5.87
N ASN A 51 -8.95 12.77 5.88
CA ASN A 51 -8.89 11.70 4.89
C ASN A 51 -9.92 10.59 5.12
N ILE A 52 -10.50 10.44 6.32
CA ILE A 52 -11.39 9.31 6.67
C ILE A 52 -12.56 9.17 5.69
N ALA A 53 -13.24 10.26 5.35
CA ALA A 53 -14.37 10.22 4.41
C ALA A 53 -13.96 9.68 3.02
N VAL A 54 -12.76 10.03 2.57
CA VAL A 54 -12.22 9.55 1.28
C VAL A 54 -11.81 8.10 1.36
N LEU A 55 -11.19 7.68 2.48
CA LEU A 55 -10.80 6.27 2.71
C LEU A 55 -12.04 5.36 2.78
N GLU A 56 -13.10 5.79 3.45
CA GLU A 56 -14.39 5.09 3.44
C GLU A 56 -14.97 4.98 2.04
N LYS A 57 -14.97 6.09 1.27
CA LYS A 57 -15.45 6.09 -0.12
C LYS A 57 -14.65 5.15 -1.02
N LEU A 58 -13.31 5.13 -0.88
CA LEU A 58 -12.46 4.20 -1.63
C LEU A 58 -12.79 2.75 -1.31
N SER A 59 -12.92 2.43 -0.01
CA SER A 59 -13.26 1.09 0.45
C SER A 59 -14.63 0.66 -0.05
N ALA A 60 -15.66 1.50 0.10
CA ALA A 60 -17.02 1.23 -0.36
C ALA A 60 -17.10 1.05 -1.88
N THR A 61 -16.35 1.84 -2.66
CA THR A 61 -16.28 1.70 -4.13
C THR A 61 -15.71 0.33 -4.53
N ALA A 62 -14.81 -0.22 -3.74
CA ALA A 62 -14.27 -1.58 -3.92
C ALA A 62 -15.15 -2.69 -3.33
N GLY A 63 -16.32 -2.36 -2.75
CA GLY A 63 -17.20 -3.33 -2.07
C GLY A 63 -16.67 -3.79 -0.72
N LEU A 64 -15.82 -3.02 -0.06
CA LEU A 64 -15.11 -3.35 1.18
C LEU A 64 -15.41 -2.32 2.27
N HIS A 65 -15.14 -2.67 3.52
CA HIS A 65 -15.23 -1.74 4.67
C HIS A 65 -13.84 -1.39 5.19
N LEU A 66 -13.59 -0.11 5.48
CA LEU A 66 -12.28 0.41 5.88
C LEU A 66 -11.67 -0.36 7.05
N LEU A 67 -12.42 -0.53 8.14
CA LEU A 67 -11.89 -1.21 9.33
C LEU A 67 -11.70 -2.72 9.12
N ASP A 68 -12.47 -3.35 8.25
CA ASP A 68 -12.31 -4.78 7.95
C ASP A 68 -11.02 -5.05 7.17
N LEU A 69 -10.62 -4.13 6.28
CA LEU A 69 -9.31 -4.18 5.61
C LEU A 69 -8.13 -4.13 6.60
N CYS A 70 -8.35 -3.50 7.76
CA CYS A 70 -7.35 -3.33 8.82
C CYS A 70 -7.30 -4.51 9.80
N ARG A 71 -8.29 -5.42 9.77
CA ARG A 71 -8.45 -6.54 10.71
C ARG A 71 -8.13 -7.87 10.06
N GLY A 72 -6.88 -8.05 9.66
CA GLY A 72 -6.39 -9.28 9.07
C GLY A 72 -5.67 -10.18 10.08
N VAL A 73 -4.88 -11.10 9.56
CA VAL A 73 -4.19 -12.15 10.35
C VAL A 73 -2.99 -11.63 11.14
N HIS A 74 -2.46 -10.46 10.78
CA HIS A 74 -1.26 -9.89 11.42
C HIS A 74 -1.61 -9.00 12.62
N GLY A 75 -2.86 -8.53 12.71
CA GLY A 75 -3.35 -7.67 13.78
C GLY A 75 -2.63 -6.31 13.86
N LYS A 76 -2.06 -5.83 12.75
CA LYS A 76 -1.19 -4.66 12.71
C LYS A 76 -1.45 -3.80 11.48
N VAL A 77 -1.50 -2.48 11.70
CA VAL A 77 -1.52 -1.49 10.62
C VAL A 77 -0.42 -0.46 10.84
N ALA A 78 -0.05 0.28 9.80
CA ALA A 78 0.88 1.40 9.94
C ALA A 78 0.38 2.65 9.21
N ASP A 79 0.62 3.80 9.84
CA ASP A 79 0.45 5.14 9.28
C ASP A 79 1.84 5.69 8.94
N ILE A 80 2.12 5.83 7.64
CA ILE A 80 3.44 6.16 7.09
C ILE A 80 3.42 7.59 6.56
N GLY A 81 4.31 8.44 7.06
CA GLY A 81 4.26 9.89 6.87
C GLY A 81 3.11 10.49 7.70
N ALA A 82 3.02 10.05 8.95
CA ALA A 82 1.86 10.23 9.82
C ALA A 82 1.70 11.65 10.38
N ALA A 83 2.63 12.57 10.14
CA ALA A 83 2.61 13.93 10.70
C ALA A 83 2.53 13.93 12.23
N ASP A 84 1.44 14.44 12.81
CA ASP A 84 1.17 14.39 14.27
C ASP A 84 0.53 13.07 14.73
N GLY A 85 0.26 12.12 13.81
CA GLY A 85 -0.30 10.80 14.12
C GLY A 85 -1.81 10.76 14.33
N ASP A 86 -2.55 11.80 13.96
CA ASP A 86 -4.00 11.90 14.21
C ASP A 86 -4.76 10.67 13.70
N LEU A 87 -4.44 10.19 12.48
CA LEU A 87 -5.05 8.98 11.90
C LEU A 87 -4.69 7.73 12.71
N ALA A 88 -3.44 7.60 13.12
CA ALA A 88 -2.99 6.44 13.90
C ALA A 88 -3.72 6.33 15.24
N PHE A 89 -3.89 7.43 15.97
CA PHE A 89 -4.64 7.45 17.23
C PHE A 89 -6.13 7.17 17.02
N PHE A 90 -6.71 7.63 15.91
CA PHE A 90 -8.08 7.30 15.54
C PHE A 90 -8.24 5.80 15.30
N LEU A 91 -7.35 5.18 14.54
CA LEU A 91 -7.38 3.75 14.27
C LEU A 91 -7.20 2.92 15.54
N GLU A 92 -6.30 3.35 16.45
CA GLU A 92 -6.13 2.72 17.76
C GLU A 92 -7.43 2.80 18.60
N LYS A 93 -8.12 3.95 18.62
CA LYS A 93 -9.42 4.12 19.33
C LYS A 93 -10.48 3.14 18.81
N HIS A 94 -10.33 2.64 17.57
CA HIS A 94 -11.19 1.61 16.97
C HIS A 94 -10.65 0.18 17.15
N GLY A 95 -9.71 -0.02 18.08
CA GLY A 95 -9.22 -1.34 18.51
C GLY A 95 -8.13 -1.92 17.62
N LEU A 96 -7.47 -1.11 16.78
CA LEU A 96 -6.36 -1.55 15.95
C LEU A 96 -5.01 -1.34 16.64
N SER A 97 -4.05 -2.22 16.39
CA SER A 97 -2.67 -2.00 16.79
C SER A 97 -1.94 -1.25 15.69
N VAL A 98 -1.39 -0.08 16.00
CA VAL A 98 -0.92 0.88 14.99
C VAL A 98 0.54 1.26 15.22
N ASP A 99 1.31 1.31 14.14
CA ASP A 99 2.63 1.93 14.11
C ASP A 99 2.54 3.28 13.39
N VAL A 100 3.07 4.33 14.00
CA VAL A 100 3.39 5.62 13.38
C VAL A 100 4.81 5.54 12.86
N ILE A 101 4.97 5.76 11.55
CA ILE A 101 6.25 5.72 10.86
C ILE A 101 6.45 7.02 10.11
N ASP A 102 7.50 7.76 10.46
CA ASP A 102 7.83 9.00 9.78
C ASP A 102 9.34 9.25 9.90
N ASN A 103 9.91 10.14 9.10
CA ASN A 103 11.30 10.50 9.21
C ASN A 103 11.47 11.73 10.12
N GLU A 104 12.04 11.53 11.31
CA GLU A 104 12.24 12.59 12.32
C GLU A 104 12.98 13.82 11.77
N TYR A 105 13.88 13.62 10.81
CA TYR A 105 14.70 14.73 10.25
C TYR A 105 13.94 15.58 9.23
N THR A 106 12.94 15.04 8.55
CA THR A 106 12.10 15.74 7.58
C THR A 106 10.69 16.03 8.10
N ASN A 107 10.29 15.39 9.20
CA ASN A 107 9.02 15.66 9.87
C ASN A 107 9.04 17.09 10.44
N PHE A 108 7.98 17.86 10.20
CA PHE A 108 7.88 19.28 10.51
C PHE A 108 8.18 19.65 11.97
N ASN A 109 7.90 18.76 12.91
CA ASN A 109 8.18 18.95 14.33
C ASN A 109 9.06 17.88 14.96
N GLY A 110 9.78 17.09 14.16
CA GLY A 110 10.68 16.05 14.65
C GLY A 110 9.94 14.95 15.44
N LEU A 111 8.73 14.62 15.06
CA LEU A 111 7.84 13.66 15.75
C LEU A 111 7.43 14.09 17.17
N ALA A 112 7.74 15.31 17.59
CA ALA A 112 7.36 15.80 18.93
C ALA A 112 5.84 15.88 19.07
N GLY A 113 5.12 16.24 18.00
CA GLY A 113 3.65 16.28 17.98
C GLY A 113 3.06 14.93 18.30
N ALA A 114 3.42 13.90 17.54
CA ALA A 114 2.93 12.54 17.73
C ALA A 114 3.28 11.99 19.14
N ARG A 115 4.48 12.25 19.65
CA ARG A 115 4.88 11.85 20.99
C ARG A 115 4.04 12.53 22.08
N THR A 116 3.78 13.83 21.93
CA THR A 116 2.96 14.60 22.89
C THR A 116 1.51 14.10 22.92
N VAL A 117 0.90 13.86 21.74
CA VAL A 117 -0.47 13.32 21.66
C VAL A 117 -0.51 11.90 22.24
N LYS A 118 0.46 11.06 21.96
CA LYS A 118 0.57 9.72 22.54
C LYS A 118 0.57 9.75 24.05
N GLU A 119 1.38 10.61 24.67
CA GLU A 119 1.45 10.76 26.13
C GLU A 119 0.12 11.25 26.70
N ALA A 120 -0.49 12.27 26.10
CA ALA A 120 -1.76 12.82 26.55
C ALA A 120 -2.93 11.81 26.48
N LEU A 121 -2.94 10.96 25.47
CA LEU A 121 -3.94 9.89 25.29
C LEU A 121 -3.61 8.61 26.08
N ASN A 122 -2.43 8.49 26.68
CA ASN A 122 -1.90 7.24 27.22
C ASN A 122 -1.97 6.09 26.18
N SER A 123 -1.60 6.40 24.95
CA SER A 123 -1.75 5.54 23.78
C SER A 123 -0.67 4.46 23.73
N SER A 124 -1.00 3.29 23.19
CA SER A 124 -0.08 2.17 22.92
C SER A 124 0.58 2.23 21.55
N VAL A 125 0.21 3.17 20.69
CA VAL A 125 0.80 3.38 19.35
C VAL A 125 2.32 3.39 19.43
N VAL A 126 2.99 2.68 18.52
CA VAL A 126 4.44 2.66 18.43
C VAL A 126 4.90 3.72 17.45
N ILE A 127 5.78 4.63 17.88
CA ILE A 127 6.33 5.70 17.03
C ILE A 127 7.76 5.34 16.65
N ARG A 128 8.07 5.34 15.34
CA ARG A 128 9.38 5.04 14.78
C ARG A 128 9.83 6.09 13.78
N SER A 129 11.11 6.51 13.92
CA SER A 129 11.77 7.29 12.89
C SER A 129 12.40 6.34 11.88
N VAL A 130 11.99 6.45 10.60
CA VAL A 130 12.50 5.65 9.49
C VAL A 130 12.68 6.55 8.28
N ASP A 131 13.88 6.59 7.73
CA ASP A 131 14.13 7.21 6.42
C ASP A 131 13.88 6.18 5.31
N LEU A 132 12.73 6.30 4.64
CA LEU A 132 12.30 5.37 3.61
C LEU A 132 13.10 5.48 2.29
N ASP A 133 13.88 6.55 2.11
CA ASP A 133 14.77 6.72 0.95
C ASP A 133 16.12 6.03 1.12
N SER A 134 16.59 5.85 2.35
CA SER A 134 17.93 5.29 2.65
C SER A 134 17.86 3.88 3.23
N GLN A 135 16.87 3.57 4.03
CA GLN A 135 16.71 2.28 4.69
C GLN A 135 15.24 1.86 4.73
N PHE A 136 14.92 0.80 3.99
CA PHE A 136 13.58 0.22 4.09
C PHE A 136 13.55 -0.86 5.18
N ALA A 137 13.28 -0.46 6.41
CA ALA A 137 13.06 -1.38 7.51
C ALA A 137 11.90 -0.88 8.38
N LEU A 138 10.71 -1.45 8.20
CA LEU A 138 9.58 -1.19 9.08
C LEU A 138 9.67 -2.06 10.35
N PRO A 139 9.02 -1.64 11.47
CA PRO A 139 9.07 -2.36 12.75
C PRO A 139 8.60 -3.81 12.68
N HIS A 140 7.67 -4.11 11.80
CA HIS A 140 7.12 -5.45 11.59
C HIS A 140 7.34 -5.93 10.16
N GLN A 141 7.49 -7.25 9.99
CA GLN A 141 7.67 -7.87 8.68
C GLN A 141 6.39 -7.93 7.85
N LYS A 142 5.22 -7.88 8.49
CA LYS A 142 3.91 -7.95 7.84
C LYS A 142 2.91 -7.04 8.55
N TYR A 143 2.03 -6.44 7.73
CA TYR A 143 0.90 -5.60 8.13
C TYR A 143 -0.36 -6.04 7.40
N ASP A 144 -1.53 -5.79 8.00
CA ASP A 144 -2.82 -6.03 7.34
C ASP A 144 -3.14 -4.92 6.35
N ALA A 145 -2.93 -3.66 6.75
CA ALA A 145 -3.06 -2.50 5.89
C ALA A 145 -2.02 -1.43 6.20
N LEU A 146 -1.65 -0.65 5.20
CA LEU A 146 -0.79 0.52 5.33
C LEU A 146 -1.54 1.77 4.85
N PHE A 147 -1.36 2.86 5.57
CA PHE A 147 -1.79 4.20 5.19
C PHE A 147 -0.55 5.01 4.82
N PHE A 148 -0.43 5.33 3.53
CA PHE A 148 0.69 6.05 2.96
C PHE A 148 0.17 7.30 2.25
N LEU A 149 -0.24 8.28 3.08
CA LEU A 149 -1.01 9.41 2.64
C LEU A 149 -0.18 10.68 2.58
N GLY A 150 -0.12 11.29 1.38
CA GLY A 150 0.54 12.57 1.18
C GLY A 150 2.07 12.53 1.22
N THR A 151 2.69 11.36 1.10
CA THR A 151 4.13 11.18 1.31
C THR A 151 4.88 10.73 0.05
N LEU A 152 4.21 10.07 -0.89
CA LEU A 152 4.87 9.45 -2.06
C LEU A 152 5.70 10.45 -2.89
N TYR A 153 5.23 11.67 -3.05
CA TYR A 153 5.91 12.71 -3.83
C TYR A 153 7.13 13.33 -3.11
N HIS A 154 7.31 13.06 -1.81
CA HIS A 154 8.48 13.45 -1.02
C HIS A 154 9.63 12.44 -1.11
N LEU A 155 9.44 11.29 -1.76
CA LEU A 155 10.46 10.24 -1.80
C LEU A 155 11.22 10.26 -3.11
N LYS A 156 12.53 10.10 -3.03
CA LYS A 156 13.42 10.07 -4.20
C LYS A 156 13.23 8.81 -5.03
N ASN A 157 12.89 7.69 -4.38
CA ASN A 157 12.68 6.41 -5.05
C ASN A 157 11.29 5.81 -4.80
N PRO A 158 10.23 6.42 -5.32
CA PRO A 158 8.84 5.96 -5.13
C PRO A 158 8.58 4.56 -5.68
N PHE A 159 9.29 4.15 -6.75
CA PHE A 159 9.16 2.82 -7.33
C PHE A 159 9.63 1.74 -6.36
N PHE A 160 10.84 1.87 -5.83
CA PHE A 160 11.41 0.92 -4.86
C PHE A 160 10.56 0.82 -3.60
N LEU A 161 10.05 1.94 -3.11
CA LEU A 161 9.22 1.95 -1.92
C LEU A 161 7.91 1.18 -2.14
N LEU A 162 7.14 1.52 -3.19
CA LEU A 162 5.86 0.84 -3.46
C LEU A 162 6.05 -0.67 -3.68
N GLU A 163 7.11 -1.09 -4.38
CA GLU A 163 7.46 -2.50 -4.54
C GLU A 163 7.81 -3.15 -3.18
N SER A 164 8.49 -2.44 -2.30
CA SER A 164 8.83 -2.92 -0.96
C SER A 164 7.61 -3.02 -0.05
N LEU A 165 6.67 -2.08 -0.12
CA LEU A 165 5.40 -2.14 0.61
C LEU A 165 4.56 -3.36 0.18
N ALA A 166 4.57 -3.73 -1.10
CA ALA A 166 3.86 -4.92 -1.60
C ALA A 166 4.37 -6.24 -1.00
N ARG A 167 5.59 -6.27 -0.47
CA ARG A 167 6.16 -7.46 0.19
C ARG A 167 5.61 -7.66 1.61
N ILE A 168 5.15 -6.59 2.26
CA ILE A 168 4.85 -6.58 3.69
C ILE A 168 3.39 -6.36 4.04
N THR A 169 2.54 -6.02 3.07
CA THR A 169 1.10 -5.84 3.32
C THR A 169 0.24 -6.34 2.18
N LYS A 170 -1.02 -6.66 2.51
CA LYS A 170 -2.03 -7.00 1.51
C LYS A 170 -2.70 -5.75 0.93
N TYR A 171 -3.01 -4.75 1.75
CA TYR A 171 -3.71 -3.54 1.35
C TYR A 171 -2.88 -2.30 1.65
N CYS A 172 -2.94 -1.32 0.75
CA CYS A 172 -2.29 -0.03 0.95
C CYS A 172 -3.20 1.11 0.45
N PHE A 173 -3.47 2.06 1.33
CA PHE A 173 -4.07 3.33 0.96
C PHE A 173 -2.95 4.31 0.63
N VAL A 174 -2.96 4.82 -0.59
CA VAL A 174 -1.94 5.78 -1.06
C VAL A 174 -2.60 7.07 -1.46
N SER A 175 -2.06 8.21 -1.03
CA SER A 175 -2.39 9.48 -1.65
C SER A 175 -1.14 10.26 -2.05
N THR A 176 -1.25 10.97 -3.18
CA THR A 176 -0.17 11.78 -3.72
C THR A 176 -0.71 12.92 -4.57
N ARG A 177 0.07 13.97 -4.76
CA ARG A 177 -0.25 14.99 -5.76
C ARG A 177 -0.13 14.43 -7.16
N ILE A 178 -1.01 14.89 -8.03
CA ILE A 178 -0.96 14.63 -9.47
C ILE A 178 -1.14 15.93 -10.24
N ALA A 179 -0.78 15.93 -11.53
CA ALA A 179 -1.01 17.05 -12.42
C ALA A 179 -1.53 16.58 -13.78
N LYS A 180 -2.44 17.38 -14.37
CA LYS A 180 -2.99 17.15 -15.71
C LYS A 180 -2.31 17.97 -16.79
N GLN A 181 -1.65 19.04 -16.39
CA GLN A 181 -0.96 19.97 -17.28
C GLN A 181 0.40 20.36 -16.70
N THR A 182 1.34 20.73 -17.56
CA THR A 182 2.55 21.45 -17.19
C THR A 182 2.22 22.89 -16.79
N ALA A 183 3.18 23.62 -16.23
CA ALA A 183 3.00 25.03 -15.85
C ALA A 183 2.61 25.93 -17.06
N ASP A 184 3.09 25.60 -18.26
CA ASP A 184 2.79 26.29 -19.52
C ASP A 184 1.53 25.74 -20.24
N GLY A 185 0.77 24.84 -19.61
CA GLY A 185 -0.51 24.35 -20.09
C GLY A 185 -0.46 23.15 -21.04
N GLN A 186 0.70 22.49 -21.20
CA GLN A 186 0.79 21.27 -21.99
C GLN A 186 0.09 20.12 -21.26
N SER A 187 -0.77 19.36 -21.96
CA SER A 187 -1.49 18.25 -21.35
C SER A 187 -0.57 17.09 -20.98
N LEU A 188 -0.61 16.65 -19.73
CA LEU A 188 0.03 15.43 -19.22
C LEU A 188 -0.93 14.24 -19.22
N SER A 189 -2.24 14.49 -19.37
CA SER A 189 -3.29 13.49 -19.18
C SER A 189 -3.12 12.20 -19.98
N PRO A 190 -2.76 12.20 -21.28
CA PRO A 190 -2.65 10.96 -22.03
C PRO A 190 -1.33 10.22 -21.81
N TYR A 191 -0.38 10.81 -21.10
CA TYR A 191 0.97 10.28 -20.99
C TYR A 191 1.29 9.78 -19.58
N PRO A 192 1.95 8.62 -19.43
CA PRO A 192 2.41 8.12 -18.14
C PRO A 192 3.73 8.78 -17.76
N VAL A 193 3.68 10.00 -17.26
CA VAL A 193 4.86 10.80 -16.89
C VAL A 193 4.96 10.99 -15.37
N ALA A 194 6.20 11.15 -14.90
CA ALA A 194 6.54 11.70 -13.62
C ALA A 194 7.30 13.01 -13.85
N TYR A 195 6.75 14.12 -13.40
CA TYR A 195 7.35 15.42 -13.47
C TYR A 195 8.32 15.60 -12.31
N LEU A 196 9.60 15.85 -12.60
CA LEU A 196 10.62 16.13 -11.60
C LEU A 196 10.56 17.61 -11.22
N LEU A 197 10.30 17.87 -9.94
CA LEU A 197 10.21 19.23 -9.41
C LEU A 197 11.60 19.84 -9.16
N GLY A 198 11.70 21.14 -9.42
CA GLY A 198 12.82 21.96 -8.92
C GLY A 198 12.72 22.18 -7.39
N PRO A 199 13.83 22.51 -6.68
CA PRO A 199 13.90 22.55 -5.20
C PRO A 199 12.96 23.59 -4.65
N GLN A 200 12.27 24.41 -5.11
CA GLN A 200 11.32 25.39 -4.54
C GLN A 200 10.05 25.54 -5.39
N GLU A 201 9.93 24.68 -6.41
CA GLU A 201 8.86 24.80 -7.40
C GLU A 201 7.48 24.51 -6.83
N CYS A 202 7.40 23.59 -5.85
CA CYS A 202 6.14 23.19 -5.23
C CYS A 202 6.13 23.58 -3.75
N ASN A 203 5.28 24.55 -3.39
CA ASN A 203 5.07 25.04 -2.01
C ASN A 203 6.35 25.56 -1.31
N ASN A 204 7.39 25.92 -2.04
CA ASN A 204 8.70 26.31 -1.50
C ASN A 204 9.29 25.24 -0.56
N ASP A 205 9.09 23.97 -0.90
CA ASP A 205 9.50 22.81 -0.12
C ASP A 205 10.41 21.92 -0.98
N ASP A 206 11.69 21.87 -0.63
CA ASP A 206 12.74 21.14 -1.34
C ASP A 206 12.68 19.62 -1.13
N THR A 207 11.76 19.14 -0.31
CA THR A 207 11.47 17.72 -0.13
C THR A 207 10.45 17.17 -1.13
N ASN A 208 9.88 18.02 -1.98
CA ASN A 208 8.98 17.59 -3.07
C ASN A 208 9.81 17.20 -4.30
N PHE A 209 9.75 15.95 -4.73
CA PHE A 209 10.52 15.45 -5.88
C PHE A 209 9.67 15.19 -7.11
N TRP A 210 8.46 14.62 -6.95
CA TRP A 210 7.71 14.08 -8.06
C TRP A 210 6.24 14.51 -8.06
N ILE A 211 5.76 14.92 -9.23
CA ILE A 211 4.32 15.01 -9.49
C ILE A 211 4.00 14.06 -10.66
N PHE A 212 3.10 13.12 -10.43
CA PHE A 212 2.73 12.15 -11.45
C PHE A 212 1.56 12.67 -12.30
N SER A 213 1.52 12.29 -13.57
CA SER A 213 0.25 12.31 -14.29
C SER A 213 -0.66 11.19 -13.77
N ASP A 214 -1.95 11.28 -14.03
CA ASP A 214 -2.92 10.22 -13.70
C ASP A 214 -2.48 8.84 -14.23
N HIS A 215 -2.09 8.77 -15.50
CA HIS A 215 -1.57 7.55 -16.11
C HIS A 215 -0.21 7.15 -15.57
N GLY A 216 0.64 8.11 -15.19
CA GLY A 216 1.94 7.84 -14.58
C GLY A 216 1.82 7.15 -13.23
N LEU A 217 0.94 7.65 -12.36
CA LEU A 217 0.66 7.05 -11.06
C LEU A 217 0.07 5.64 -11.20
N LYS A 218 -0.94 5.46 -12.06
CA LYS A 218 -1.55 4.14 -12.29
C LYS A 218 -0.55 3.12 -12.81
N ARG A 219 0.32 3.53 -13.75
CA ARG A 219 1.40 2.66 -14.25
C ARG A 219 2.45 2.34 -13.19
N LEU A 220 2.81 3.29 -12.35
CA LEU A 220 3.72 3.06 -11.22
C LEU A 220 3.14 2.01 -10.26
N ILE A 221 1.87 2.15 -9.88
CA ILE A 221 1.12 1.20 -9.03
C ILE A 221 1.15 -0.21 -9.65
N GLU A 222 0.77 -0.33 -10.93
CA GLU A 222 0.74 -1.62 -11.63
C GLU A 222 2.12 -2.29 -11.68
N ARG A 223 3.17 -1.51 -11.95
CA ARG A 223 4.53 -2.03 -12.09
C ARG A 223 5.20 -2.42 -10.78
N THR A 224 4.67 -1.96 -9.65
CA THR A 224 5.20 -2.21 -8.31
C THR A 224 4.45 -3.30 -7.54
N GLY A 225 3.66 -4.12 -8.26
CA GLY A 225 3.04 -5.32 -7.70
C GLY A 225 1.65 -5.11 -7.10
N TRP A 226 0.97 -4.04 -7.47
CA TRP A 226 -0.34 -3.70 -6.95
C TRP A 226 -1.45 -3.81 -8.01
N ASN A 227 -2.63 -4.19 -7.56
CA ASN A 227 -3.90 -3.98 -8.24
C ASN A 227 -4.54 -2.70 -7.68
N LEU A 228 -4.95 -1.80 -8.54
CA LEU A 228 -5.72 -0.61 -8.17
C LEU A 228 -7.19 -1.00 -8.01
N LEU A 229 -7.70 -1.10 -6.77
CA LEU A 229 -9.08 -1.48 -6.49
C LEU A 229 -10.04 -0.29 -6.65
N SER A 230 -9.64 0.89 -6.19
CA SER A 230 -10.43 2.11 -6.32
C SER A 230 -9.52 3.34 -6.39
N TYR A 231 -10.05 4.39 -7.03
CA TYR A 231 -9.32 5.62 -7.34
C TYR A 231 -10.26 6.81 -7.30
N VAL A 232 -9.86 7.88 -6.65
CA VAL A 232 -10.59 9.15 -6.63
C VAL A 232 -9.61 10.31 -6.61
N THR A 233 -9.96 11.44 -7.21
CA THR A 233 -9.18 12.67 -7.15
C THR A 233 -9.96 13.80 -6.48
N ILE A 234 -9.27 14.68 -5.79
CA ILE A 234 -9.80 15.84 -5.08
C ILE A 234 -8.93 17.05 -5.42
N GLY A 235 -9.55 18.21 -5.57
CA GLY A 235 -8.90 19.46 -5.95
C GLY A 235 -9.28 19.91 -7.35
N ASP A 236 -8.38 20.57 -8.08
CA ASP A 236 -8.61 20.98 -9.45
C ASP A 236 -8.49 19.80 -10.43
N THR A 237 -9.57 19.02 -10.54
CA THR A 237 -9.63 17.83 -11.39
C THR A 237 -9.68 18.15 -12.89
N ALA A 238 -9.82 19.40 -13.28
CA ALA A 238 -9.90 19.83 -14.68
C ALA A 238 -8.54 20.25 -15.25
N GLY A 239 -7.73 20.93 -14.45
CA GLY A 239 -6.53 21.56 -15.00
C GLY A 239 -5.39 21.70 -14.00
N SER A 240 -5.19 20.72 -13.11
CA SER A 240 -4.12 20.73 -12.10
C SER A 240 -2.73 20.85 -12.74
N THR A 241 -1.85 21.60 -12.04
CA THR A 241 -0.46 21.82 -12.46
C THR A 241 0.51 21.44 -11.33
N PRO A 242 1.81 21.17 -11.63
CA PRO A 242 2.74 20.69 -10.64
C PRO A 242 3.00 21.64 -9.47
N ALA A 243 3.00 22.93 -9.71
CA ALA A 243 3.52 23.92 -8.78
C ALA A 243 2.48 24.90 -8.20
N ASP A 244 1.37 25.14 -8.90
CA ASP A 244 0.37 26.12 -8.48
C ASP A 244 -0.51 25.55 -7.35
N PRO A 245 -0.47 26.11 -6.11
CA PRO A 245 -1.27 25.65 -5.00
C PRO A 245 -2.78 25.88 -5.18
N LYS A 246 -3.19 26.79 -6.05
CA LYS A 246 -4.60 27.02 -6.43
C LYS A 246 -5.12 26.00 -7.44
N ARG A 247 -4.22 25.29 -8.09
CA ARG A 247 -4.49 24.25 -9.07
C ARG A 247 -3.91 22.91 -8.63
N ASP A 248 -4.01 22.65 -7.34
CA ASP A 248 -3.61 21.39 -6.72
C ASP A 248 -4.64 20.30 -6.96
N GLU A 249 -4.19 19.11 -7.30
CA GLU A 249 -5.02 17.91 -7.35
C GLU A 249 -4.31 16.77 -6.61
N ARG A 250 -5.07 16.04 -5.84
CA ARG A 250 -4.58 14.89 -5.10
C ARG A 250 -5.34 13.63 -5.48
N ALA A 251 -4.61 12.60 -5.86
CA ALA A 251 -5.16 11.27 -6.07
C ALA A 251 -5.15 10.48 -4.76
N PHE A 252 -6.20 9.71 -4.56
CA PHE A 252 -6.33 8.72 -3.49
C PHE A 252 -6.61 7.35 -4.11
N CYS A 253 -5.89 6.34 -3.66
CA CYS A 253 -5.92 4.99 -4.20
C CYS A 253 -6.10 3.97 -3.08
N LEU A 254 -6.94 2.96 -3.29
CA LEU A 254 -6.91 1.72 -2.54
C LEU A 254 -6.25 0.66 -3.40
N LEU A 255 -5.18 0.08 -2.88
CA LEU A 255 -4.35 -0.90 -3.55
C LEU A 255 -4.47 -2.25 -2.85
N GLU A 256 -4.49 -3.33 -3.63
CA GLU A 256 -4.34 -4.69 -3.14
C GLU A 256 -3.09 -5.33 -3.75
N LYS A 257 -2.29 -5.99 -2.93
CA LYS A 257 -1.14 -6.75 -3.40
C LYS A 257 -1.56 -7.74 -4.49
N ARG A 258 -0.90 -7.69 -5.64
CA ARG A 258 -1.12 -8.67 -6.70
C ARG A 258 -0.58 -10.03 -6.27
N PRO A 259 -1.37 -11.10 -6.39
CA PRO A 259 -0.90 -12.43 -6.02
C PRO A 259 0.22 -12.88 -6.97
N PRO A 260 1.19 -13.68 -6.48
CA PRO A 260 2.14 -14.38 -7.32
C PRO A 260 1.41 -15.27 -8.32
N SER A 261 2.01 -15.47 -9.48
CA SER A 261 1.42 -16.31 -10.52
C SER A 261 2.40 -17.35 -11.06
N LEU A 262 1.86 -18.53 -11.39
CA LEU A 262 2.55 -19.61 -12.08
C LEU A 262 1.59 -20.23 -13.08
N SER A 263 2.01 -20.39 -14.31
CA SER A 263 1.19 -20.99 -15.36
C SER A 263 2.04 -21.82 -16.32
N ALA A 264 1.41 -22.77 -17.01
CA ALA A 264 2.06 -23.55 -18.06
C ALA A 264 1.18 -23.56 -19.32
N ARG A 265 1.77 -23.37 -20.49
CA ARG A 265 1.05 -23.37 -21.77
C ARG A 265 1.88 -24.03 -22.88
N PRO A 266 1.29 -24.97 -23.63
CA PRO A 266 -0.05 -25.58 -23.46
C PRO A 266 -0.15 -26.45 -22.22
N ASN A 267 -1.35 -26.54 -21.63
CA ASN A 267 -1.68 -27.44 -20.53
C ASN A 267 -3.16 -27.84 -20.62
N PRO A 268 -3.53 -29.13 -20.88
CA PRO A 268 -2.61 -30.23 -21.10
C PRO A 268 -1.74 -30.05 -22.37
N VAL A 269 -0.58 -30.68 -22.37
CA VAL A 269 0.28 -30.72 -23.55
C VAL A 269 -0.37 -31.62 -24.61
N PRO A 270 -0.43 -31.23 -25.89
CA PRO A 270 -1.06 -32.05 -26.94
C PRO A 270 -0.43 -33.45 -27.07
N ALA A 271 -1.25 -34.43 -27.46
CA ALA A 271 -0.78 -35.76 -27.84
C ALA A 271 0.14 -35.68 -29.09
N GLY A 272 1.04 -36.64 -29.26
CA GLY A 272 1.94 -36.72 -30.40
C GLY A 272 3.11 -37.66 -30.13
N ASP A 273 4.00 -37.82 -31.12
CA ASP A 273 5.18 -38.67 -31.02
C ASP A 273 6.28 -37.99 -30.18
N GLY A 274 7.01 -38.80 -29.40
CA GLY A 274 8.10 -38.32 -28.53
C GLY A 274 7.63 -37.42 -27.37
N PRO A 275 8.54 -36.82 -26.57
CA PRO A 275 8.20 -35.95 -25.46
C PRO A 275 7.48 -34.67 -25.89
N GLY A 276 6.49 -34.27 -25.14
CA GLY A 276 5.74 -33.02 -25.36
C GLY A 276 6.47 -31.81 -24.78
N LYS A 277 5.99 -30.61 -25.16
CA LYS A 277 6.55 -29.33 -24.71
C LYS A 277 5.51 -28.43 -24.11
N THR A 278 5.83 -27.84 -22.95
CA THR A 278 5.10 -26.70 -22.38
C THR A 278 6.05 -25.59 -22.02
N THR A 279 5.54 -24.37 -21.89
CA THR A 279 6.29 -23.22 -21.37
C THR A 279 5.71 -22.83 -20.02
N VAL A 280 6.53 -22.87 -18.98
CA VAL A 280 6.18 -22.45 -17.63
C VAL A 280 6.50 -20.97 -17.51
N SER A 281 5.57 -20.18 -17.01
CA SER A 281 5.71 -18.73 -16.80
C SER A 281 5.39 -18.39 -15.35
N TRP A 282 6.15 -17.49 -14.75
CA TRP A 282 6.00 -17.09 -13.35
C TRP A 282 6.22 -15.60 -13.15
N ASP A 283 5.64 -15.05 -12.08
CA ASP A 283 5.81 -13.68 -11.60
C ASP A 283 5.58 -13.64 -10.09
N THR A 284 6.56 -13.17 -9.30
CA THR A 284 6.38 -12.95 -7.84
C THR A 284 5.48 -11.78 -7.53
N ALA A 285 5.22 -10.94 -8.53
CA ALA A 285 4.43 -9.71 -8.48
C ALA A 285 5.05 -8.57 -7.65
N ASP A 286 5.79 -8.86 -6.59
CA ASP A 286 6.36 -7.89 -5.63
C ASP A 286 7.88 -7.66 -5.80
N GLY A 287 8.44 -8.08 -6.93
CA GLY A 287 9.86 -7.91 -7.24
C GLY A 287 10.82 -8.75 -6.41
N SER A 288 10.35 -9.63 -5.53
CA SER A 288 11.18 -10.59 -4.82
C SER A 288 11.69 -11.70 -5.75
N ILE A 289 12.75 -12.40 -5.37
CA ILE A 289 13.21 -13.59 -6.11
C ILE A 289 12.41 -14.80 -5.63
N GLY A 290 11.93 -15.61 -6.56
CA GLY A 290 11.31 -16.90 -6.28
C GLY A 290 12.03 -18.05 -6.98
N LYS A 291 11.73 -19.29 -6.58
CA LYS A 291 12.28 -20.53 -7.12
C LYS A 291 11.16 -21.46 -7.56
N ILE A 292 11.29 -22.01 -8.75
CA ILE A 292 10.33 -22.97 -9.30
C ILE A 292 10.97 -24.36 -9.22
N PHE A 293 10.29 -25.28 -8.55
CA PHE A 293 10.64 -26.68 -8.50
C PHE A 293 9.64 -27.49 -9.29
N VAL A 294 10.05 -28.67 -9.77
CA VAL A 294 9.17 -29.64 -10.40
C VAL A 294 9.27 -31.00 -9.70
N SER A 295 8.11 -31.56 -9.36
CA SER A 295 7.93 -32.95 -8.91
C SER A 295 7.24 -33.74 -10.02
N ILE A 296 7.78 -34.92 -10.33
CA ILE A 296 7.22 -35.83 -11.35
C ILE A 296 6.60 -37.00 -10.60
N ASN A 297 5.28 -37.25 -10.82
CA ASN A 297 4.54 -38.35 -10.21
C ASN A 297 4.61 -38.39 -8.66
N GLY A 298 4.89 -37.24 -8.01
CA GLY A 298 5.03 -37.14 -6.55
C GLY A 298 6.44 -37.44 -6.03
N ASP A 299 7.41 -37.66 -6.89
CA ASP A 299 8.82 -37.84 -6.50
C ASP A 299 9.41 -36.57 -5.92
N GLN A 300 10.63 -36.67 -5.38
CA GLN A 300 11.39 -35.53 -4.86
C GLN A 300 11.48 -34.41 -5.91
N GLU A 301 11.13 -33.21 -5.50
CA GLU A 301 11.16 -32.05 -6.39
C GLU A 301 12.60 -31.59 -6.68
N VAL A 302 12.80 -31.10 -7.91
CA VAL A 302 14.08 -30.61 -8.42
C VAL A 302 13.91 -29.15 -8.88
N LEU A 303 14.93 -28.32 -8.65
CA LEU A 303 14.93 -26.94 -9.11
C LEU A 303 14.82 -26.90 -10.64
N PHE A 304 13.81 -26.19 -11.15
CA PHE A 304 13.55 -26.00 -12.57
C PHE A 304 13.99 -24.63 -13.07
N ALA A 305 13.70 -23.58 -12.32
CA ALA A 305 14.03 -22.20 -12.67
C ALA A 305 14.02 -21.30 -11.44
N ASP A 306 14.56 -20.09 -11.54
CA ASP A 306 14.49 -19.05 -10.53
C ASP A 306 14.36 -17.66 -11.16
N GLY A 307 14.03 -16.67 -10.34
CA GLY A 307 13.95 -15.26 -10.73
C GLY A 307 12.66 -14.59 -10.24
N ARG A 308 12.63 -13.28 -10.41
CA ARG A 308 11.47 -12.45 -10.05
C ARG A 308 10.27 -12.72 -10.95
N ARG A 309 10.57 -12.84 -12.25
CA ARG A 309 9.62 -13.07 -13.33
C ARG A 309 10.35 -13.74 -14.49
N GLY A 310 9.70 -14.67 -15.15
CA GLY A 310 10.32 -15.32 -16.28
C GLY A 310 9.44 -16.34 -16.96
N THR A 311 10.06 -16.98 -17.98
CA THR A 311 9.52 -18.12 -18.70
C THR A 311 10.61 -19.12 -18.96
N ALA A 312 10.31 -20.43 -18.84
CA ALA A 312 11.23 -21.50 -19.19
C ALA A 312 10.48 -22.65 -19.88
N PRO A 313 11.06 -23.23 -20.94
CA PRO A 313 10.47 -24.39 -21.62
C PRO A 313 10.75 -25.69 -20.87
N ALA A 314 9.75 -26.56 -20.77
CA ALA A 314 9.87 -27.96 -20.37
C ALA A 314 9.61 -28.83 -21.60
N HIS A 315 10.66 -29.43 -22.16
CA HIS A 315 10.61 -30.21 -23.41
C HIS A 315 10.43 -31.73 -23.21
N TRP A 316 10.13 -32.16 -22.00
CA TRP A 316 10.21 -33.54 -21.54
C TRP A 316 8.89 -34.03 -20.94
N ILE A 317 7.74 -33.48 -21.34
CA ILE A 317 6.42 -33.88 -20.81
C ILE A 317 5.96 -35.16 -21.52
N GLU A 318 5.87 -36.25 -20.75
CA GLU A 318 5.48 -37.57 -21.25
C GLU A 318 4.00 -37.88 -20.94
N ALA A 319 3.38 -38.73 -21.77
CA ALA A 319 2.04 -39.20 -21.51
C ALA A 319 2.00 -40.12 -20.26
N GLY A 320 0.93 -40.06 -19.49
CA GLY A 320 0.76 -40.85 -18.27
C GLY A 320 1.48 -40.33 -17.03
N SER A 321 2.30 -39.29 -17.16
CA SER A 321 2.97 -38.64 -16.03
C SER A 321 2.28 -37.33 -15.63
N ASN A 322 2.34 -37.01 -14.32
CA ASN A 322 1.89 -35.75 -13.75
C ASN A 322 3.09 -34.94 -13.29
N TYR A 323 3.22 -33.73 -13.79
CA TYR A 323 4.30 -32.81 -13.46
C TYR A 323 3.72 -31.68 -12.65
N GLU A 324 4.04 -31.62 -11.33
CA GLU A 324 3.63 -30.51 -10.47
C GLU A 324 4.76 -29.48 -10.35
N PHE A 325 4.61 -28.31 -10.99
CA PHE A 325 5.48 -27.17 -10.80
C PHE A 325 5.03 -26.40 -9.57
N ARG A 326 5.96 -26.10 -8.66
CA ARG A 326 5.76 -25.40 -7.40
C ARG A 326 6.63 -24.16 -7.36
N PHE A 327 6.03 -23.02 -7.15
CA PHE A 327 6.70 -21.74 -7.08
C PHE A 327 6.81 -21.30 -5.62
N TYR A 328 8.03 -21.17 -5.14
CA TYR A 328 8.35 -20.80 -3.76
C TYR A 328 9.03 -19.43 -3.70
N ASN A 329 9.05 -18.82 -2.49
CA ASN A 329 9.93 -17.71 -2.16
C ASN A 329 11.43 -18.13 -2.26
N SER A 330 12.35 -17.16 -2.12
CA SER A 330 13.79 -17.38 -2.34
C SER A 330 14.42 -18.41 -1.40
N ASP A 331 13.94 -18.53 -0.18
CA ASP A 331 14.44 -19.44 0.85
C ASP A 331 13.67 -20.78 0.91
N HIS A 332 12.73 -20.99 -0.01
CA HIS A 332 11.95 -22.24 -0.14
C HIS A 332 11.07 -22.56 1.07
N THR A 333 10.63 -21.55 1.82
CA THR A 333 9.83 -21.71 3.04
C THR A 333 8.34 -21.49 2.82
N GLU A 334 7.96 -20.73 1.77
CA GLU A 334 6.58 -20.38 1.46
C GLU A 334 6.23 -20.76 0.01
N LEU A 335 5.17 -21.58 -0.17
CA LEU A 335 4.62 -21.92 -1.47
C LEU A 335 3.77 -20.74 -1.97
N LEU A 336 4.22 -20.08 -3.04
CA LEU A 336 3.56 -18.93 -3.64
C LEU A 336 2.45 -19.33 -4.62
N ALA A 337 2.71 -20.33 -5.45
CA ALA A 337 1.77 -20.85 -6.44
C ALA A 337 2.17 -22.26 -6.90
N LYS A 338 1.23 -23.00 -7.47
CA LYS A 338 1.52 -24.29 -8.13
C LYS A 338 0.65 -24.51 -9.36
N VAL A 339 1.16 -25.32 -10.30
CA VAL A 339 0.44 -25.77 -11.49
C VAL A 339 0.80 -27.21 -11.82
N ALA A 340 -0.23 -28.04 -12.02
CA ALA A 340 -0.03 -29.40 -12.54
C ALA A 340 -0.07 -29.37 -14.06
N VAL A 341 0.85 -30.09 -14.70
CA VAL A 341 0.94 -30.26 -16.15
C VAL A 341 0.83 -31.73 -16.49
N THR A 342 -0.06 -32.03 -17.42
CA THR A 342 -0.25 -33.37 -17.98
C THR A 342 -0.17 -33.34 -19.48
N ARG A 343 -0.06 -34.50 -20.11
CA ARG A 343 -0.14 -34.65 -21.55
C ARG A 343 -1.42 -35.37 -21.94
N ALA A 344 -2.08 -34.88 -22.98
CA ALA A 344 -3.25 -35.55 -23.54
C ALA A 344 -2.87 -36.96 -24.06
N THR A 345 -3.71 -37.94 -23.81
CA THR A 345 -3.62 -39.28 -24.46
C THR A 345 -4.15 -39.18 -25.86
N GLN A 346 -3.67 -40.03 -26.74
CA GLN A 346 -4.19 -40.17 -28.11
C GLN A 346 -5.61 -40.74 -28.08
#